data_186e85a051480614e01fc9a3f133ea9d
#
_entry.id   186e85a051480614e01fc9a3f133ea9d
#
_cell.length_a   1.000
_cell.length_b   1.000
_cell.length_c   1.000
_cell.angle_alpha   90.00
_cell.angle_beta   90.00
_cell.angle_gamma   90.00
#
_symmetry.space_group_name_H-M   'P 1'
#
loop_
_entity.id
_entity.type
_entity.pdbx_description
1 polymer ?
#
loop_
_entity_poly.entity_id
_entity_poly.type
_entity_poly.pdbx_seq_one_letter_code
_entity_poly.pdbx_strand_id
1 'polypeptide(L)' 'MKGKKNDFSMTFYKGEERRLFLQFVHNTDKAVDWVKKQGIEWTHAMVYNRRTREKITRIKNEI' A
#
# COMPACT_ATOMS: atom_id res chain seq x y z
N MET A 1 12.30 -14.43 -15.64
CA MET A 1 12.12 -13.96 -15.24
C MET A 1 11.79 -13.75 -14.49
N LYS A 2 11.96 -13.90 -14.16
CA LYS A 2 11.46 -13.72 -13.44
C LYS A 2 11.13 -12.60 -13.15
N GLY A 3 10.91 -12.63 -13.24
CA GLY A 3 10.58 -11.27 -13.39
C GLY A 3 9.94 -10.72 -12.18
N LYS A 4 9.71 -9.45 -12.28
CA LYS A 4 9.13 -8.75 -11.16
C LYS A 4 7.69 -9.14 -10.97
N LYS A 5 7.30 -9.17 -9.72
CA LYS A 5 5.95 -9.51 -9.37
C LYS A 5 5.29 -8.38 -8.65
N ASN A 6 4.07 -8.09 -9.01
CA ASN A 6 3.24 -7.19 -8.25
C ASN A 6 2.51 -8.02 -7.21
N ASP A 7 3.27 -8.47 -6.22
CA ASP A 7 2.79 -9.47 -5.27
C ASP A 7 2.02 -8.88 -4.12
N PHE A 8 1.98 -7.56 -4.02
CA PHE A 8 1.34 -6.91 -2.89
C PHE A 8 0.16 -6.08 -3.34
N SER A 9 -0.78 -5.91 -2.45
CA SER A 9 -1.80 -4.87 -2.59
C SER A 9 -1.77 -4.02 -1.33
N MET A 10 -2.13 -2.77 -1.47
CA MET A 10 -2.10 -1.84 -0.36
C MET A 10 -3.39 -1.05 -0.34
N THR A 11 -3.92 -0.86 0.86
CA THR A 11 -5.07 -0.01 1.05
C THR A 11 -4.67 1.10 2.02
N PHE A 12 -4.85 2.33 1.59
CA PHE A 12 -4.50 3.49 2.40
C PHE A 12 -5.76 4.03 3.05
N TYR A 13 -5.67 4.26 4.36
CA TYR A 13 -6.80 4.73 5.15
C TYR A 13 -6.48 6.07 5.78
N LYS A 14 -7.50 6.87 5.95
CA LYS A 14 -7.44 8.04 6.82
C LYS A 14 -8.42 7.80 7.95
N GLY A 15 -7.90 7.47 9.13
CA GLY A 15 -8.76 7.01 10.20
C GLY A 15 -9.44 5.72 9.80
N GLU A 16 -10.74 5.75 9.69
CA GLU A 16 -11.51 4.57 9.28
C GLU A 16 -11.94 4.62 7.82
N GLU A 17 -11.57 5.69 7.14
CA GLU A 17 -12.01 5.88 5.77
C GLU A 17 -10.95 5.36 4.80
N ARG A 18 -11.38 4.51 3.86
CA ARG A 18 -10.48 4.03 2.82
C ARG A 18 -10.33 5.13 1.77
N ARG A 19 -9.09 5.55 1.57
CA ARG A 19 -8.81 6.63 0.64
C ARG A 19 -8.33 6.15 -0.71
N LEU A 20 -7.59 5.05 -0.72
CA LEU A 20 -6.95 4.60 -1.94
C LEU A 20 -6.65 3.12 -1.85
N PHE A 21 -6.84 2.41 -2.94
CA PHE A 21 -6.48 1.00 -3.03
C PHE A 21 -5.55 0.80 -4.22
N LEU A 22 -4.39 0.24 -3.95
CA LEU A 22 -3.41 -0.11 -4.99
C LEU A 22 -3.36 -1.62 -5.10
N GLN A 23 -3.84 -2.14 -6.21
CA GLN A 23 -3.95 -3.58 -6.38
C GLN A 23 -2.63 -4.22 -6.78
N PHE A 24 -1.81 -3.51 -7.54
CA PHE A 24 -0.57 -4.06 -8.05
C PHE A 24 0.58 -3.26 -7.48
N VAL A 25 1.20 -3.79 -6.43
CA VAL A 25 2.32 -3.12 -5.77
C VAL A 25 3.52 -4.05 -5.79
N HIS A 26 4.60 -3.58 -6.38
CA HIS A 26 5.84 -4.33 -6.42
C HIS A 26 6.74 -3.96 -5.24
N ASN A 27 6.80 -2.68 -4.93
CA ASN A 27 7.68 -2.18 -3.89
C ASN A 27 6.87 -1.24 -3.00
N THR A 28 6.72 -1.62 -1.73
CA THR A 28 5.86 -0.85 -0.83
C THR A 28 6.42 0.53 -0.54
N ASP A 29 7.74 0.67 -0.48
CA ASP A 29 8.35 1.97 -0.24
C ASP A 29 8.07 2.94 -1.38
N LYS A 30 8.15 2.44 -2.60
CA LYS A 30 7.84 3.27 -3.76
C LYS A 30 6.38 3.64 -3.80
N ALA A 31 5.52 2.72 -3.39
CA ALA A 31 4.09 3.01 -3.35
C ALA A 31 3.80 4.13 -2.36
N VAL A 32 4.42 4.08 -1.19
CA VAL A 32 4.24 5.13 -0.19
C VAL A 32 4.75 6.47 -0.72
N ASP A 33 5.91 6.47 -1.36
CA ASP A 33 6.45 7.69 -1.96
C ASP A 33 5.49 8.26 -2.98
N TRP A 34 4.95 7.39 -3.82
CA TRP A 34 4.02 7.83 -4.86
C TRP A 34 2.80 8.50 -4.25
N VAL A 35 2.25 7.89 -3.20
CA VAL A 35 1.07 8.46 -2.53
C VAL A 35 1.39 9.82 -1.93
N LYS A 36 2.57 9.95 -1.34
CA LYS A 36 2.98 11.24 -0.79
C LYS A 36 3.09 12.30 -1.87
N LYS A 37 3.62 11.94 -3.01
CA LYS A 37 3.75 12.88 -4.11
C LYS A 37 2.41 13.30 -4.67
N GLN A 38 1.41 12.44 -4.57
CA GLN A 38 0.07 12.78 -5.03
C GLN A 38 -0.66 13.70 -4.06
N GLY A 39 -0.11 13.89 -2.87
CA GLY A 39 -0.75 14.73 -1.88
C GLY A 39 -1.96 14.11 -1.22
N ILE A 40 -2.06 12.80 -1.27
CA ILE A 40 -3.17 12.09 -0.65
C ILE A 40 -2.93 11.99 0.85
N GLU A 41 -3.91 12.39 1.63
CA GLU A 41 -3.81 12.29 3.09
C GLU A 41 -4.16 10.88 3.54
N TRP A 42 -3.34 10.34 4.43
CA TRP A 42 -3.58 9.02 4.96
C TRP A 42 -2.93 8.89 6.33
N THR A 43 -3.48 8.02 7.18
CA THR A 43 -2.93 7.78 8.51
C THR A 43 -2.19 6.45 8.58
N HIS A 44 -2.65 5.46 7.84
CA HIS A 44 -1.99 4.15 7.81
C HIS A 44 -2.34 3.43 6.53
N ALA A 45 -1.56 2.42 6.23
CA ALA A 45 -1.80 1.58 5.06
C ALA A 45 -1.67 0.13 5.48
N MET A 46 -2.54 -0.70 4.91
CA MET A 46 -2.49 -2.14 5.13
C MET A 46 -1.88 -2.78 3.90
N VAL A 47 -0.93 -3.68 4.12
CA VAL A 47 -0.24 -4.37 3.03
C VAL A 47 -0.68 -5.83 3.05
N TYR A 48 -1.12 -6.31 1.90
CA TYR A 48 -1.61 -7.68 1.76
C TYR A 48 -0.81 -8.40 0.70
N ASN A 49 -0.72 -9.71 0.85
CA ASN A 49 -0.21 -10.57 -0.21
C ASN A 49 -1.31 -10.73 -1.25
N ARG A 50 -1.03 -10.28 -2.47
CA ARG A 50 -2.05 -10.28 -3.51
C ARG A 50 -2.52 -11.69 -3.89
N ARG A 51 -1.64 -12.66 -3.76
CA ARG A 51 -1.98 -14.03 -4.13
C ARG A 51 -2.81 -14.73 -3.08
N THR A 52 -2.42 -14.60 -1.81
CA THR A 52 -3.11 -15.28 -0.72
C THR A 52 -4.11 -14.41 -0.02
N ARG A 53 -4.02 -13.09 -0.22
CA ARG A 53 -4.88 -12.10 0.43
C ARG A 53 -4.67 -12.02 1.92
N GLU A 54 -3.54 -12.51 2.39
CA GLU A 54 -3.19 -12.42 3.79
C GLU A 54 -2.57 -11.07 4.10
N LYS A 55 -2.92 -10.52 5.26
CA LYS A 55 -2.31 -9.28 5.69
C LYS A 55 -0.86 -9.55 6.07
N ILE A 56 0.04 -8.75 5.49
CA ILE A 56 1.46 -8.90 5.75
C ILE A 56 1.90 -7.95 6.85
N THR A 57 1.55 -6.68 6.71
CA THR A 57 2.00 -5.67 7.67
C THR A 57 1.13 -4.44 7.55
N ARG A 58 1.33 -3.52 8.49
CA ARG A 58 0.66 -2.23 8.50
C ARG A 58 1.72 -1.15 8.56
N ILE A 59 1.57 -0.15 7.73
CA ILE A 59 2.51 0.96 7.65
C ILE A 59 1.82 2.20 8.19
N LYS A 60 2.42 2.84 9.16
CA LYS A 60 1.90 4.09 9.68
C LYS A 60 2.52 5.25 8.94
N ASN A 61 1.72 6.27 8.70
CA ASN A 61 2.22 7.52 8.14
C ASN A 61 2.73 8.38 9.29
N GLU A 62 4.02 8.46 9.38
CA GLU A 62 4.64 9.26 10.44
C GLU A 62 4.89 10.65 9.91
N ILE A 63 4.09 11.56 10.37
CA ILE A 63 4.19 12.95 9.94
C ILE A 63 4.91 13.77 10.98
#